data_62308490046cb50796cb3cabe1dd04c3
#
_entry.id   62308490046cb50796cb3cabe1dd04c3
#
_cell.length_a   1.000
_cell.length_b   1.000
_cell.length_c   1.000
_cell.angle_alpha   90.00
_cell.angle_beta   90.00
_cell.angle_gamma   90.00
#
_symmetry.space_group_name_H-M   'P 1'
#
loop_
_entity.id
_entity.type
_entity.pdbx_description
1 polymer ?
#
loop_
_entity_poly.entity_id
_entity_poly.type
_entity_poly.pdbx_seq_one_letter_code
_entity_poly.pdbx_strand_id
1 'polypeptide(L)'
;MNGFLMDTNHVIAWEARNPALIAKLEALPKNDLVYACAITLGEIAAGHEMTSGDLVRRHQVEQFLNLYVLPKEIAITLYTRSYYGQIMGRLWRRTPPAKPSVSTDSHLVNTLGVNVNDVWIVACAWEHGLILLTTDSMTNIRNVTPEVTFENWLV
;
A
#
# COMPACT_ATOMS: atom_id res chain seq x y z
N MET A 1 12.95 14.61 8.89
CA MET A 1 12.14 14.49 7.66
C MET A 1 11.63 13.06 7.61
N ASN A 2 10.32 12.90 7.70
CA ASN A 2 9.69 11.60 7.58
C ASN A 2 8.97 11.53 6.22
N GLY A 3 8.89 10.35 5.66
CA GLY A 3 8.09 10.08 4.48
C GLY A 3 7.01 9.06 4.81
N PHE A 4 5.84 9.23 4.22
CA PHE A 4 4.68 8.37 4.44
C PHE A 4 4.20 7.82 3.11
N LEU A 5 3.88 6.53 3.06
CA LEU A 5 3.27 5.88 1.91
C LEU A 5 1.81 5.56 2.25
N MET A 6 0.88 6.08 1.49
CA MET A 6 -0.53 5.77 1.64
C MET A 6 -0.90 4.51 0.87
N ASP A 7 -1.65 3.62 1.52
CA ASP A 7 -2.38 2.57 0.83
C ASP A 7 -3.64 3.13 0.15
N THR A 8 -4.36 2.27 -0.55
CA THR A 8 -5.56 2.61 -1.30
C THR A 8 -6.64 3.24 -0.42
N ASN A 9 -6.87 2.70 0.79
CA ASN A 9 -7.89 3.20 1.70
C ASN A 9 -7.57 4.62 2.20
N HIS A 10 -6.30 4.92 2.46
CA HIS A 10 -5.87 6.26 2.88
C HIS A 10 -5.96 7.29 1.74
N VAL A 11 -5.63 6.91 0.51
CA VAL A 11 -5.79 7.83 -0.66
C VAL A 11 -7.27 8.16 -0.87
N ILE A 12 -8.16 7.16 -0.83
CA ILE A 12 -9.60 7.36 -0.96
C ILE A 12 -10.15 8.21 0.21
N ALA A 13 -9.69 7.97 1.43
CA ALA A 13 -10.10 8.75 2.60
C ALA A 13 -9.61 10.21 2.50
N TRP A 14 -8.45 10.44 1.93
CA TRP A 14 -7.93 11.80 1.67
C TRP A 14 -8.81 12.53 0.66
N GLU A 15 -9.11 11.90 -0.45
CA GLU A 15 -10.02 12.44 -1.47
C GLU A 15 -11.40 12.74 -0.88
N ALA A 16 -11.94 11.84 -0.04
CA ALA A 16 -13.20 12.02 0.66
C ALA A 16 -13.14 13.01 1.85
N ARG A 17 -11.96 13.62 2.11
CA ARG A 17 -11.72 14.58 3.19
C ARG A 17 -12.04 14.02 4.58
N ASN A 18 -11.61 12.79 4.87
CA ASN A 18 -11.74 12.20 6.21
C ASN A 18 -11.15 13.14 7.27
N PRO A 19 -11.91 13.55 8.31
CA PRO A 19 -11.47 14.58 9.25
C PRO A 19 -10.21 14.22 10.03
N ALA A 20 -10.07 12.94 10.46
CA ALA A 20 -8.91 12.47 11.21
C ALA A 20 -7.64 12.52 10.34
N LEU A 21 -7.75 12.06 9.10
CA LEU A 21 -6.65 12.10 8.15
C LEU A 21 -6.25 13.55 7.79
N ILE A 22 -7.21 14.42 7.51
CA ILE A 22 -6.93 15.82 7.20
C ILE A 22 -6.21 16.50 8.36
N ALA A 23 -6.67 16.31 9.60
CA ALA A 23 -6.02 16.88 10.79
C ALA A 23 -4.56 16.41 10.93
N LYS A 24 -4.28 15.13 10.64
CA LYS A 24 -2.92 14.58 10.63
C LYS A 24 -2.05 15.20 9.53
N LEU A 25 -2.59 15.33 8.31
CA LEU A 25 -1.89 15.93 7.18
C LEU A 25 -1.56 17.40 7.42
N GLU A 26 -2.50 18.17 7.99
CA GLU A 26 -2.30 19.58 8.32
C GLU A 26 -1.28 19.80 9.45
N ALA A 27 -1.16 18.83 10.36
CA ALA A 27 -0.21 18.87 11.46
C ALA A 27 1.22 18.42 11.06
N LEU A 28 1.41 17.91 9.83
CA LEU A 28 2.72 17.46 9.37
C LEU A 28 3.71 18.65 9.29
N PRO A 29 4.96 18.42 9.71
CA PRO A 29 6.04 19.35 9.41
C PRO A 29 6.17 19.61 7.90
N LYS A 30 6.52 20.84 7.52
CA LYS A 30 6.62 21.25 6.09
C LYS A 30 7.53 20.36 5.23
N ASN A 31 8.49 19.68 5.85
CA ASN A 31 9.45 18.83 5.16
C ASN A 31 9.04 17.35 5.12
N ASP A 32 7.93 16.99 5.77
CA ASP A 32 7.41 15.63 5.71
C ASP A 32 6.54 15.47 4.47
N LEU A 33 6.71 14.37 3.76
CA LEU A 33 6.09 14.13 2.46
C LEU A 33 5.23 12.87 2.49
N VAL A 34 4.13 12.94 1.79
CA VAL A 34 3.19 11.83 1.63
C VAL A 34 3.20 11.37 0.17
N TYR A 35 3.30 10.07 -0.03
CA TYR A 35 3.43 9.41 -1.32
C TYR A 35 2.32 8.39 -1.52
N ALA A 36 2.09 8.00 -2.77
CA ALA A 36 1.40 6.77 -3.16
C ALA A 36 2.26 6.00 -4.16
N CYS A 37 2.18 4.68 -4.16
CA CYS A 37 2.92 3.88 -5.15
C CYS A 37 2.02 3.48 -6.32
N ALA A 38 2.64 3.04 -7.41
CA ALA A 38 1.96 2.61 -8.63
C ALA A 38 0.92 1.49 -8.38
N ILE A 39 1.13 0.61 -7.38
CA ILE A 39 0.18 -0.44 -7.02
C ILE A 39 -1.10 0.17 -6.45
N THR A 40 -1.00 1.09 -5.49
CA THR A 40 -2.14 1.81 -4.91
C THR A 40 -2.96 2.52 -6.01
N LEU A 41 -2.28 3.20 -6.92
CA LEU A 41 -2.93 3.89 -8.05
C LEU A 41 -3.58 2.91 -9.02
N GLY A 42 -2.95 1.76 -9.25
CA GLY A 42 -3.51 0.66 -10.05
C GLY A 42 -4.78 0.07 -9.44
N GLU A 43 -4.84 -0.11 -8.13
CA GLU A 43 -6.05 -0.57 -7.43
C GLU A 43 -7.20 0.43 -7.56
N ILE A 44 -6.92 1.74 -7.45
CA ILE A 44 -7.93 2.78 -7.64
C ILE A 44 -8.45 2.75 -9.08
N ALA A 45 -7.55 2.68 -10.07
CA ALA A 45 -7.92 2.59 -11.47
C ALA A 45 -8.76 1.34 -11.77
N ALA A 46 -8.38 0.18 -11.24
CA ALA A 46 -9.15 -1.06 -11.38
C ALA A 46 -10.55 -0.93 -10.74
N GLY A 47 -10.65 -0.31 -9.58
CA GLY A 47 -11.93 -0.02 -8.93
C GLY A 47 -12.85 0.82 -9.83
N HIS A 48 -12.31 1.82 -10.52
CA HIS A 48 -13.07 2.64 -11.47
C HIS A 48 -13.56 1.84 -12.69
N GLU A 49 -12.74 0.93 -13.22
CA GLU A 49 -13.15 0.09 -14.35
C GLU A 49 -14.17 -0.98 -13.98
N MET A 50 -14.11 -1.49 -12.75
CA MET A 50 -15.05 -2.50 -12.25
C MET A 50 -16.40 -1.92 -11.82
N THR A 51 -16.44 -0.66 -11.39
CA THR A 51 -17.68 0.02 -11.00
C THR A 51 -18.21 0.82 -12.19
N SER A 52 -19.14 0.24 -12.94
CA SER A 52 -19.79 0.95 -14.03
C SER A 52 -20.78 1.98 -13.50
N GLY A 53 -20.63 3.26 -13.84
CA GLY A 53 -21.76 4.18 -13.84
C GLY A 53 -21.63 5.53 -13.21
N ASP A 54 -20.75 5.80 -12.26
CA ASP A 54 -20.58 7.18 -11.74
C ASP A 54 -19.38 7.87 -12.39
N LEU A 55 -19.59 8.35 -13.62
CA LEU A 55 -18.59 9.11 -14.37
C LEU A 55 -18.21 10.43 -13.68
N VAL A 56 -19.15 11.05 -12.96
CA VAL A 56 -18.89 12.29 -12.21
C VAL A 56 -17.93 12.01 -11.06
N ARG A 57 -18.21 10.97 -10.29
CA ARG A 57 -17.35 10.55 -9.19
C ARG A 57 -15.95 10.15 -9.67
N ARG A 58 -15.88 9.35 -10.73
CA ARG A 58 -14.62 8.97 -11.38
C ARG A 58 -13.81 10.22 -11.77
N HIS A 59 -14.43 11.19 -12.42
CA HIS A 59 -13.76 12.42 -12.82
C HIS A 59 -13.23 13.22 -11.61
N GLN A 60 -14.00 13.31 -10.53
CA GLN A 60 -13.57 13.98 -9.29
C GLN A 60 -12.33 13.31 -8.67
N VAL A 61 -12.33 11.97 -8.60
CA VAL A 61 -11.18 11.21 -8.10
C VAL A 61 -9.95 11.42 -8.98
N GLU A 62 -10.10 11.34 -10.31
CA GLU A 62 -9.00 11.58 -11.25
C GLU A 62 -8.41 13.00 -11.13
N GLN A 63 -9.25 14.00 -10.98
CA GLN A 63 -8.78 15.38 -10.74
C GLN A 63 -7.98 15.48 -9.43
N PHE A 64 -8.48 14.86 -8.35
CA PHE A 64 -7.78 14.82 -7.07
C PHE A 64 -6.41 14.12 -7.19
N LEU A 65 -6.37 12.95 -7.83
CA LEU A 65 -5.11 12.21 -8.04
C LEU A 65 -4.11 13.06 -8.83
N ASN A 66 -4.52 13.70 -9.91
CA ASN A 66 -3.65 14.54 -10.73
C ASN A 66 -3.05 15.73 -9.97
N LEU A 67 -3.81 16.33 -9.06
CA LEU A 67 -3.37 17.52 -8.32
C LEU A 67 -2.50 17.17 -7.10
N TYR A 68 -2.83 16.12 -6.37
CA TYR A 68 -2.27 15.89 -5.04
C TYR A 68 -1.41 14.64 -4.91
N VAL A 69 -1.65 13.62 -5.73
CA VAL A 69 -1.05 12.29 -5.58
C VAL A 69 0.00 12.02 -6.65
N LEU A 70 -0.35 12.12 -7.93
CA LEU A 70 0.56 11.79 -9.04
C LEU A 70 1.89 12.56 -9.03
N PRO A 71 1.97 13.82 -8.62
CA PRO A 71 3.25 14.52 -8.51
C PRO A 71 4.23 13.91 -7.51
N LYS A 72 3.73 13.00 -6.64
CA LYS A 72 4.49 12.30 -5.60
C LYS A 72 4.33 10.78 -5.72
N GLU A 73 4.14 10.29 -6.93
CA GLU A 73 4.04 8.86 -7.20
C GLU A 73 5.40 8.17 -7.06
N ILE A 74 5.40 6.98 -6.45
CA ILE A 74 6.56 6.10 -6.41
C ILE A 74 6.33 4.92 -7.35
N ALA A 75 7.20 4.78 -8.33
CA ALA A 75 7.15 3.68 -9.29
C ALA A 75 7.66 2.37 -8.66
N ILE A 76 7.14 1.25 -9.13
CA ILE A 76 7.73 -0.06 -8.86
C ILE A 76 8.92 -0.28 -9.81
N THR A 77 10.09 -0.52 -9.26
CA THR A 77 11.35 -0.61 -10.00
C THR A 77 12.02 -1.97 -9.87
N LEU A 78 13.15 -2.13 -10.55
CA LEU A 78 14.01 -3.30 -10.38
C LEU A 78 14.54 -3.44 -8.93
N TYR A 79 14.65 -2.36 -8.21
CA TYR A 79 15.07 -2.38 -6.79
C TYR A 79 13.95 -2.87 -5.89
N THR A 80 12.72 -2.41 -6.10
CA THR A 80 11.53 -2.84 -5.35
C THR A 80 11.37 -4.36 -5.36
N ARG A 81 11.69 -5.03 -6.48
CA ARG A 81 11.61 -6.50 -6.59
C ARG A 81 12.44 -7.24 -5.55
N SER A 82 13.58 -6.66 -5.14
CA SER A 82 14.47 -7.29 -4.15
C SER A 82 13.80 -7.32 -2.77
N TYR A 83 13.14 -6.25 -2.41
CA TYR A 83 12.37 -6.18 -1.15
C TYR A 83 11.14 -7.09 -1.20
N TYR A 84 10.42 -7.09 -2.31
CA TYR A 84 9.32 -8.04 -2.55
C TYR A 84 9.78 -9.48 -2.36
N GLY A 85 10.87 -9.87 -3.02
CA GLY A 85 11.44 -11.23 -2.92
C GLY A 85 11.85 -11.59 -1.49
N GLN A 86 12.42 -10.63 -0.74
CA GLN A 86 12.78 -10.85 0.66
C GLN A 86 11.53 -11.10 1.53
N ILE A 87 10.46 -10.30 1.36
CA ILE A 87 9.21 -10.48 2.11
C ILE A 87 8.61 -11.85 1.80
N MET A 88 8.48 -12.19 0.53
CA MET A 88 7.92 -13.49 0.10
C MET A 88 8.76 -14.66 0.63
N GLY A 89 10.08 -14.55 0.56
CA GLY A 89 10.99 -15.57 1.11
C GLY A 89 10.90 -15.72 2.63
N ARG A 90 10.73 -14.61 3.37
CA ARG A 90 10.53 -14.63 4.83
C ARG A 90 9.18 -15.26 5.19
N LEU A 91 8.10 -14.93 4.48
CA LEU A 91 6.79 -15.55 4.64
C LEU A 91 6.86 -17.06 4.43
N TRP A 92 7.50 -17.48 3.34
CA TRP A 92 7.69 -18.89 3.01
C TRP A 92 8.45 -19.66 4.09
N ARG A 93 9.58 -19.12 4.56
CA ARG A 93 10.41 -19.77 5.59
C ARG A 93 9.76 -19.80 6.97
N ARG A 94 8.99 -18.77 7.31
CA ARG A 94 8.30 -18.69 8.61
C ARG A 94 7.16 -19.70 8.71
N THR A 95 6.45 -19.92 7.61
CA THR A 95 5.28 -20.79 7.56
C THR A 95 5.37 -21.64 6.29
N PRO A 96 6.28 -22.64 6.27
CA PRO A 96 6.45 -23.50 5.11
C PRO A 96 5.20 -24.35 4.87
N PRO A 97 4.89 -24.71 3.60
CA PRO A 97 3.78 -25.60 3.31
C PRO A 97 4.03 -26.99 3.88
N ALA A 98 2.95 -27.65 4.28
CA ALA A 98 3.00 -29.03 4.80
C ALA A 98 3.53 -30.04 3.76
N LYS A 99 3.36 -29.74 2.46
CA LYS A 99 3.83 -30.57 1.35
C LYS A 99 4.74 -29.77 0.43
N PRO A 100 5.95 -30.27 0.07
CA PRO A 100 6.90 -29.55 -0.79
C PRO A 100 6.39 -29.22 -2.20
N SER A 101 5.35 -29.92 -2.68
CA SER A 101 4.76 -29.72 -4.00
C SER A 101 3.71 -28.62 -4.08
N VAL A 102 3.40 -27.94 -2.97
CA VAL A 102 2.42 -26.84 -2.93
C VAL A 102 3.02 -25.61 -3.57
N SER A 103 2.29 -25.00 -4.51
CA SER A 103 2.72 -23.76 -5.15
C SER A 103 2.73 -22.58 -4.17
N THR A 104 3.57 -21.59 -4.44
CA THR A 104 3.65 -20.34 -3.65
C THR A 104 2.29 -19.67 -3.52
N ASP A 105 1.54 -19.55 -4.63
CA ASP A 105 0.23 -18.92 -4.63
C ASP A 105 -0.78 -19.68 -3.77
N SER A 106 -0.82 -21.03 -3.89
CA SER A 106 -1.68 -21.84 -3.04
C SER A 106 -1.37 -21.69 -1.56
N HIS A 107 -0.10 -21.60 -1.21
CA HIS A 107 0.29 -21.52 0.20
C HIS A 107 0.17 -20.10 0.76
N LEU A 108 0.81 -19.11 0.15
CA LEU A 108 0.86 -17.76 0.70
C LEU A 108 -0.48 -17.02 0.51
N VAL A 109 -1.10 -17.14 -0.65
CA VAL A 109 -2.36 -16.44 -0.95
C VAL A 109 -3.55 -17.18 -0.35
N ASN A 110 -3.75 -18.45 -0.74
CA ASN A 110 -4.99 -19.16 -0.38
C ASN A 110 -4.98 -19.69 1.05
N THR A 111 -3.82 -20.09 1.59
CA THR A 111 -3.72 -20.64 2.95
C THR A 111 -3.45 -19.57 3.99
N LEU A 112 -2.49 -18.66 3.75
CA LEU A 112 -2.12 -17.62 4.70
C LEU A 112 -2.88 -16.31 4.48
N GLY A 113 -3.68 -16.18 3.42
CA GLY A 113 -4.46 -14.99 3.13
C GLY A 113 -3.60 -13.75 2.81
N VAL A 114 -2.40 -13.95 2.27
CA VAL A 114 -1.50 -12.85 1.91
C VAL A 114 -1.98 -12.21 0.60
N ASN A 115 -2.29 -10.93 0.64
CA ASN A 115 -2.56 -10.17 -0.57
C ASN A 115 -1.23 -9.78 -1.24
N VAL A 116 -1.06 -10.15 -2.49
CA VAL A 116 0.17 -9.87 -3.26
C VAL A 116 0.39 -8.37 -3.45
N ASN A 117 -0.67 -7.58 -3.63
CA ASN A 117 -0.57 -6.13 -3.74
C ASN A 117 -0.02 -5.51 -2.44
N ASP A 118 -0.48 -6.01 -1.28
CA ASP A 118 0.04 -5.55 0.01
C ASP A 118 1.55 -5.82 0.14
N VAL A 119 2.02 -6.95 -0.36
CA VAL A 119 3.46 -7.27 -0.37
C VAL A 119 4.23 -6.25 -1.20
N TRP A 120 3.72 -5.85 -2.38
CA TRP A 120 4.35 -4.84 -3.22
C TRP A 120 4.34 -3.45 -2.57
N ILE A 121 3.22 -3.07 -1.92
CA ILE A 121 3.11 -1.79 -1.20
C ILE A 121 4.11 -1.74 -0.03
N VAL A 122 4.19 -2.82 0.76
CA VAL A 122 5.17 -2.92 1.86
C VAL A 122 6.61 -2.94 1.34
N ALA A 123 6.89 -3.62 0.23
CA ALA A 123 8.21 -3.61 -0.42
C ALA A 123 8.62 -2.19 -0.84
N CYS A 124 7.67 -1.43 -1.40
CA CYS A 124 7.88 -0.03 -1.76
C CYS A 124 8.16 0.84 -0.53
N ALA A 125 7.39 0.68 0.55
CA ALA A 125 7.64 1.39 1.80
C ALA A 125 9.03 1.07 2.38
N TRP A 126 9.42 -0.21 2.35
CA TRP A 126 10.75 -0.63 2.83
C TRP A 126 11.88 -0.06 1.98
N GLU A 127 11.81 -0.17 0.65
CA GLU A 127 12.81 0.38 -0.27
C GLU A 127 13.11 1.85 0.00
N HIS A 128 12.06 2.64 0.24
CA HIS A 128 12.16 4.09 0.39
C HIS A 128 12.23 4.57 1.85
N GLY A 129 12.25 3.64 2.83
CA GLY A 129 12.29 3.99 4.26
C GLY A 129 11.07 4.79 4.72
N LEU A 130 9.90 4.46 4.19
CA LEU A 130 8.64 5.17 4.45
C LEU A 130 7.81 4.48 5.54
N ILE A 131 7.05 5.27 6.28
CA ILE A 131 6.00 4.79 7.17
C ILE A 131 4.78 4.44 6.32
N LEU A 132 4.28 3.21 6.40
CA LEU A 132 3.10 2.78 5.65
C LEU A 132 1.82 3.14 6.40
N LEU A 133 0.98 3.94 5.77
CA LEU A 133 -0.35 4.30 6.25
C LEU A 133 -1.38 3.30 5.71
N THR A 134 -1.93 2.47 6.60
CA THR A 134 -2.90 1.44 6.22
C THR A 134 -3.90 1.16 7.33
N THR A 135 -5.12 0.81 6.95
CA THR A 135 -6.15 0.27 7.86
C THR A 135 -6.06 -1.25 8.00
N ASP A 136 -5.36 -1.91 7.08
CA ASP A 136 -5.31 -3.36 7.02
C ASP A 136 -4.32 -3.93 8.05
N SER A 137 -4.71 -5.03 8.66
CA SER A 137 -3.87 -5.66 9.68
C SER A 137 -2.56 -6.18 9.10
N MET A 138 -2.58 -6.71 7.88
CA MET A 138 -1.44 -7.30 7.17
C MET A 138 -0.57 -8.19 8.10
N THR A 139 -1.21 -8.91 9.03
CA THR A 139 -0.53 -9.54 10.18
C THR A 139 0.66 -10.41 9.77
N ASN A 140 0.51 -11.24 8.73
CA ASN A 140 1.58 -12.10 8.27
C ASN A 140 2.76 -11.31 7.70
N ILE A 141 2.48 -10.25 6.95
CA ILE A 141 3.50 -9.38 6.35
C ILE A 141 4.22 -8.59 7.44
N ARG A 142 3.50 -7.94 8.35
CA ARG A 142 4.08 -7.20 9.49
C ARG A 142 5.03 -8.05 10.33
N ASN A 143 4.66 -9.30 10.58
CA ASN A 143 5.47 -10.22 11.37
C ASN A 143 6.82 -10.58 10.74
N VAL A 144 7.00 -10.35 9.44
CA VAL A 144 8.24 -10.63 8.71
C VAL A 144 8.95 -9.40 8.19
N THR A 145 8.39 -8.20 8.44
CA THR A 145 8.93 -6.91 7.98
C THR A 145 9.10 -5.91 9.14
N PRO A 146 9.93 -6.22 10.15
CA PRO A 146 10.16 -5.30 11.28
C PRO A 146 10.83 -3.97 10.87
N GLU A 147 11.35 -3.89 9.65
CA GLU A 147 11.97 -2.70 9.08
C GLU A 147 10.94 -1.64 8.65
N VAL A 148 9.67 -2.02 8.48
CA VAL A 148 8.60 -1.10 8.06
C VAL A 148 7.72 -0.74 9.25
N THR A 149 7.53 0.55 9.47
CA THR A 149 6.56 1.07 10.44
C THR A 149 5.19 1.21 9.77
N PHE A 150 4.15 0.80 10.49
CA PHE A 150 2.76 0.85 10.02
C PHE A 150 1.95 1.74 10.95
N GLU A 151 1.20 2.68 10.37
CA GLU A 151 0.29 3.56 11.10
C GLU A 151 -1.11 3.56 10.47
N ASN A 152 -2.12 3.87 11.27
CA ASN A 152 -3.48 4.15 10.80
C ASN A 152 -3.87 5.58 11.19
N TRP A 153 -4.15 6.41 10.20
CA TRP A 153 -4.53 7.80 10.39
C TRP A 153 -6.03 8.07 10.22
N LEU A 154 -6.83 7.02 10.03
CA LEU A 154 -8.28 7.14 9.84
C LEU A 154 -9.07 7.07 11.16
N VAL A 155 -8.39 6.92 12.26
CA VAL A 155 -8.93 6.82 13.61
C VAL A 155 -8.32 7.86 14.54
#